data_53478f1b10a1d1b44b3a641c0e231506
#
_entry.id   53478f1b10a1d1b44b3a641c0e231506
#
_cell.length_a   1.000
_cell.length_b   1.000
_cell.length_c   1.000
_cell.angle_alpha   90.00
_cell.angle_beta   90.00
_cell.angle_gamma   90.00
#
_symmetry.space_group_name_H-M   'P 1'
#
loop_
_entity.id
_entity.type
_entity.pdbx_description
1 polymer ?
#
loop_
_entity_poly.entity_id
_entity_poly.type
_entity_poly.pdbx_seq_one_letter_code
_entity_poly.pdbx_strand_id
1 'polypeptide(L)'
;IYKLGILDHYFEENIARLRTENDWYTVPLTRLLAEMGGLIKKRSNALMLTKQGEKVLKDRHLLLKSILITFGHKLSWAYFDLFEDRSLGQQNFGLSLLLMADYGNQPRDARFYSERYFYHNSHGSSSRYAQHCYNTRTLDRFMQNLGLITYDKTHRFGEQEQVTVAKTPLFDKLLAIDRNFGKISYRAETKAEAL
;
A
#
# COMPACT_ATOMS: atom_id res chain seq x y z
N ILE A 1 11.41 10.02 -14.48
CA ILE A 1 10.17 9.87 -13.70
C ILE A 1 9.01 10.38 -14.54
N TYR A 2 9.01 11.63 -15.01
CA TYR A 2 7.99 12.15 -15.96
C TYR A 2 7.78 11.25 -17.19
N LYS A 3 8.85 10.64 -17.72
CA LYS A 3 8.76 9.69 -18.84
C LYS A 3 8.02 8.40 -18.50
N LEU A 4 7.82 8.09 -17.22
CA LEU A 4 7.12 6.88 -16.76
C LEU A 4 5.63 7.14 -16.47
N GLY A 5 5.15 8.39 -16.65
CA GLY A 5 3.74 8.74 -16.36
C GLY A 5 3.36 8.61 -14.89
N ILE A 6 4.35 8.62 -13.99
CA ILE A 6 4.09 8.61 -12.55
C ILE A 6 3.79 10.04 -12.15
N LEU A 7 2.55 10.28 -11.81
CA LEU A 7 2.03 11.57 -11.39
C LEU A 7 2.11 11.67 -9.87
N ASP A 8 2.58 12.80 -9.37
CA ASP A 8 2.58 13.14 -7.95
C ASP A 8 2.10 14.58 -7.79
N HIS A 9 0.98 14.73 -7.11
CA HIS A 9 0.27 16.00 -6.92
C HIS A 9 1.17 17.13 -6.40
N TYR A 10 2.07 16.85 -5.47
CA TYR A 10 2.99 17.86 -4.91
C TYR A 10 3.96 18.44 -5.94
N PHE A 11 4.31 17.67 -6.98
CA PHE A 11 5.21 18.13 -8.03
C PHE A 11 4.46 18.74 -9.20
N GLU A 12 3.26 18.27 -9.51
CA GLU A 12 2.43 18.83 -10.58
C GLU A 12 1.97 20.25 -10.25
N GLU A 13 1.66 20.51 -8.98
CA GLU A 13 1.30 21.85 -8.50
C GLU A 13 2.49 22.76 -8.21
N ASN A 14 3.73 22.35 -8.56
CA ASN A 14 4.96 23.10 -8.27
C ASN A 14 5.19 23.43 -6.78
N ILE A 15 4.57 22.67 -5.87
CA ILE A 15 4.70 22.85 -4.42
C ILE A 15 6.10 22.42 -3.96
N ALA A 16 6.71 21.44 -4.63
CA ALA A 16 8.04 20.95 -4.31
C ALA A 16 8.92 20.81 -5.56
N ARG A 17 10.25 20.97 -5.39
CA ARG A 17 11.25 20.73 -6.43
C ARG A 17 12.00 19.45 -6.12
N LEU A 18 12.06 18.54 -7.09
CA LEU A 18 12.87 17.33 -7.01
C LEU A 18 14.35 17.70 -7.08
N ARG A 19 15.09 17.47 -6.00
CA ARG A 19 16.56 17.62 -5.94
C ARG A 19 17.25 16.29 -5.74
N THR A 20 16.61 15.39 -4.97
CA THR A 20 17.14 14.07 -4.63
C THR A 20 16.07 13.00 -4.83
N GLU A 21 16.47 11.73 -4.81
CA GLU A 21 15.51 10.61 -4.88
C GLU A 21 14.59 10.57 -3.65
N ASN A 22 15.03 11.13 -2.51
CA ASN A 22 14.26 11.15 -1.27
C ASN A 22 13.14 12.19 -1.25
N ASP A 23 13.17 13.15 -2.16
CA ASP A 23 12.13 14.18 -2.25
C ASP A 23 10.80 13.60 -2.76
N TRP A 24 10.83 12.41 -3.33
CA TRP A 24 9.65 11.71 -3.81
C TRP A 24 9.49 10.34 -3.13
N TYR A 25 8.54 10.25 -2.21
CA TYR A 25 8.30 9.07 -1.38
C TYR A 25 8.27 7.73 -2.15
N THR A 26 7.66 7.71 -3.33
CA THR A 26 7.52 6.49 -4.14
C THR A 26 8.86 5.93 -4.63
N VAL A 27 9.86 6.77 -4.87
CA VAL A 27 11.17 6.34 -5.38
C VAL A 27 11.97 5.56 -4.33
N PRO A 28 12.24 6.12 -3.13
CA PRO A 28 12.92 5.37 -2.08
C PRO A 28 12.11 4.16 -1.59
N LEU A 29 10.77 4.25 -1.56
CA LEU A 29 9.91 3.11 -1.25
C LEU A 29 10.11 1.97 -2.26
N THR A 30 10.02 2.25 -3.55
CA THR A 30 10.19 1.25 -4.62
C THR A 30 11.56 0.59 -4.54
N ARG A 31 12.60 1.38 -4.35
CA ARG A 31 13.95 0.88 -4.20
C ARG A 31 14.08 -0.03 -2.98
N LEU A 32 13.58 0.40 -1.82
CA LEU A 32 13.64 -0.35 -0.58
C LEU A 32 12.88 -1.69 -0.69
N LEU A 33 11.68 -1.67 -1.30
CA LEU A 33 10.91 -2.88 -1.57
C LEU A 33 11.66 -3.84 -2.51
N ALA A 34 12.31 -3.32 -3.54
CA ALA A 34 13.08 -4.14 -4.48
C ALA A 34 14.33 -4.75 -3.82
N GLU A 35 15.05 -4.00 -2.98
CA GLU A 35 16.19 -4.49 -2.22
C GLU A 35 15.76 -5.56 -1.18
N MET A 36 14.77 -5.26 -0.34
CA MET A 36 14.26 -6.17 0.68
C MET A 36 13.57 -7.41 0.09
N GLY A 37 12.95 -7.26 -1.08
CA GLY A 37 12.37 -8.35 -1.88
C GLY A 37 13.43 -9.23 -2.56
N GLY A 38 14.70 -8.83 -2.52
CA GLY A 38 15.80 -9.55 -3.17
C GLY A 38 15.78 -9.43 -4.70
N LEU A 39 15.06 -8.45 -5.25
CA LEU A 39 14.96 -8.24 -6.69
C LEU A 39 16.18 -7.50 -7.25
N ILE A 40 16.72 -6.59 -6.47
CA ILE A 40 17.94 -5.83 -6.79
C ILE A 40 18.96 -5.93 -5.66
N LYS A 41 20.20 -5.63 -5.99
CA LYS A 41 21.30 -5.50 -5.04
C LYS A 41 22.16 -4.29 -5.40
N LYS A 42 22.75 -3.66 -4.40
CA LYS A 42 23.75 -2.61 -4.61
C LYS A 42 25.16 -3.21 -4.69
N ARG A 43 25.90 -2.92 -5.76
CA ARG A 43 27.31 -3.29 -5.92
C ARG A 43 28.06 -2.12 -6.55
N SER A 44 29.18 -1.72 -5.95
CA SER A 44 30.02 -0.61 -6.45
C SER A 44 29.20 0.65 -6.79
N ASN A 45 28.31 1.07 -5.90
CA ASN A 45 27.39 2.21 -6.07
C ASN A 45 26.36 2.10 -7.22
N ALA A 46 26.27 0.96 -7.89
CA ALA A 46 25.26 0.68 -8.91
C ALA A 46 24.18 -0.28 -8.40
N LEU A 47 22.95 -0.07 -8.82
CA LEU A 47 21.85 -1.02 -8.61
C LEU A 47 21.87 -2.05 -9.73
N MET A 48 21.84 -3.31 -9.36
CA MET A 48 21.86 -4.44 -10.29
C MET A 48 20.70 -5.39 -9.98
N LEU A 49 20.08 -5.96 -11.03
CA LEU A 49 19.14 -7.05 -10.87
C LEU A 49 19.84 -8.28 -10.29
N THR A 50 19.13 -9.00 -9.44
CA THR A 50 19.51 -10.35 -9.02
C THR A 50 18.95 -11.38 -10.02
N LYS A 51 19.44 -12.61 -9.98
CA LYS A 51 18.87 -13.74 -10.76
C LYS A 51 17.36 -13.92 -10.44
N GLN A 52 16.97 -13.71 -9.18
CA GLN A 52 15.56 -13.74 -8.77
C GLN A 52 14.80 -12.55 -9.37
N GLY A 53 15.37 -11.35 -9.34
CA GLY A 53 14.78 -10.15 -9.95
C GLY A 53 14.53 -10.33 -11.44
N GLU A 54 15.49 -10.88 -12.19
CA GLU A 54 15.35 -11.17 -13.62
C GLU A 54 14.21 -12.17 -13.90
N LYS A 55 14.04 -13.18 -13.03
CA LYS A 55 12.95 -14.15 -13.15
C LYS A 55 11.60 -13.52 -12.84
N VAL A 56 11.52 -12.78 -11.74
CA VAL A 56 10.26 -12.17 -11.24
C VAL A 56 9.75 -11.08 -12.19
N LEU A 57 10.64 -10.29 -12.80
CA LEU A 57 10.26 -9.21 -13.73
C LEU A 57 9.61 -9.73 -15.02
N LYS A 58 9.76 -11.00 -15.37
CA LYS A 58 9.12 -11.61 -16.54
C LYS A 58 7.65 -11.96 -16.29
N ASP A 59 7.22 -11.96 -15.03
CA ASP A 59 5.87 -12.33 -14.62
C ASP A 59 5.33 -11.24 -13.68
N ARG A 60 4.34 -10.48 -14.17
CA ARG A 60 3.73 -9.37 -13.42
C ARG A 60 3.04 -9.84 -12.14
N HIS A 61 2.46 -11.03 -12.14
CA HIS A 61 1.82 -11.61 -10.95
C HIS A 61 2.85 -11.94 -9.87
N LEU A 62 3.94 -12.58 -10.24
CA LEU A 62 5.04 -12.86 -9.31
C LEU A 62 5.66 -11.58 -8.77
N LEU A 63 5.79 -10.54 -9.61
CA LEU A 63 6.30 -9.25 -9.19
C LEU A 63 5.37 -8.61 -8.15
N LEU A 64 4.07 -8.49 -8.43
CA LEU A 64 3.09 -7.93 -7.52
C LEU A 64 3.03 -8.72 -6.21
N LYS A 65 3.00 -10.05 -6.28
CA LYS A 65 3.04 -10.92 -5.11
C LYS A 65 4.28 -10.69 -4.27
N SER A 66 5.46 -10.61 -4.91
CA SER A 66 6.73 -10.35 -4.20
C SER A 66 6.73 -8.99 -3.51
N ILE A 67 6.24 -7.93 -4.18
CA ILE A 67 6.13 -6.60 -3.61
C ILE A 67 5.14 -6.58 -2.45
N LEU A 68 3.97 -7.19 -2.61
CA LEU A 68 2.92 -7.21 -1.58
C LEU A 68 3.41 -7.94 -0.30
N ILE A 69 4.06 -9.09 -0.45
CA ILE A 69 4.66 -9.83 0.66
C ILE A 69 5.75 -9.00 1.34
N THR A 70 6.61 -8.37 0.55
CA THR A 70 7.72 -7.57 1.09
C THR A 70 7.20 -6.34 1.83
N PHE A 71 6.23 -5.64 1.26
CA PHE A 71 5.63 -4.47 1.89
C PHE A 71 4.84 -4.85 3.15
N GLY A 72 4.01 -5.90 3.11
CA GLY A 72 3.19 -6.31 4.23
C GLY A 72 3.98 -6.86 5.42
N HIS A 73 5.05 -7.62 5.16
CA HIS A 73 5.71 -8.41 6.20
C HIS A 73 7.16 -8.06 6.48
N LYS A 74 7.89 -7.48 5.51
CA LYS A 74 9.33 -7.22 5.70
C LYS A 74 9.63 -5.75 5.97
N LEU A 75 8.97 -4.83 5.26
CA LEU A 75 9.16 -3.40 5.45
C LEU A 75 8.38 -2.94 6.68
N SER A 76 9.05 -2.23 7.59
CA SER A 76 8.35 -1.51 8.66
C SER A 76 7.65 -0.29 8.07
N TRP A 77 6.33 -0.21 8.22
CA TRP A 77 5.55 0.93 7.72
C TRP A 77 5.86 2.24 8.43
N ALA A 78 6.34 2.15 9.67
CA ALA A 78 6.81 3.29 10.45
C ALA A 78 8.14 3.88 9.95
N TYR A 79 8.80 3.27 8.97
CA TYR A 79 10.10 3.73 8.49
C TYR A 79 10.05 5.14 7.87
N PHE A 80 8.92 5.48 7.26
CA PHE A 80 8.76 6.74 6.53
C PHE A 80 7.92 7.78 7.28
N ASP A 81 7.63 7.57 8.56
CA ASP A 81 6.82 8.52 9.33
C ASP A 81 7.35 8.68 10.76
N LEU A 82 6.75 9.61 11.49
CA LEU A 82 7.13 9.96 12.85
C LEU A 82 6.04 9.57 13.88
N PHE A 83 5.09 8.70 13.51
CA PHE A 83 4.12 8.22 14.47
C PHE A 83 4.78 7.35 15.53
N GLU A 84 4.44 7.59 16.81
CA GLU A 84 5.06 6.94 17.97
C GLU A 84 4.85 5.42 17.98
N ASP A 85 3.62 4.97 17.71
CA ASP A 85 3.32 3.54 17.64
C ASP A 85 3.81 2.95 16.32
N ARG A 86 4.88 2.17 16.40
CA ARG A 86 5.51 1.57 15.22
C ARG A 86 4.73 0.42 14.60
N SER A 87 3.83 -0.20 15.35
CA SER A 87 3.08 -1.39 14.91
C SER A 87 1.73 -1.05 14.30
N LEU A 88 1.18 0.10 14.64
CA LEU A 88 -0.16 0.51 14.25
C LEU A 88 -0.33 0.57 12.73
N GLY A 89 -1.42 -0.02 12.26
CA GLY A 89 -1.76 -0.12 10.83
C GLY A 89 -1.13 -1.35 10.17
N GLN A 90 0.13 -1.69 10.48
CA GLN A 90 0.79 -2.88 9.95
C GLN A 90 0.41 -4.14 10.72
N GLN A 91 0.33 -4.05 12.05
CA GLN A 91 -0.16 -5.15 12.85
C GLN A 91 -1.60 -5.46 12.45
N ASN A 92 -1.88 -6.73 12.20
CA ASN A 92 -3.20 -7.19 11.74
C ASN A 92 -3.69 -6.51 10.43
N PHE A 93 -2.78 -6.10 9.52
CA PHE A 93 -3.21 -5.54 8.24
C PHE A 93 -4.10 -6.49 7.42
N GLY A 94 -4.02 -7.80 7.69
CA GLY A 94 -4.96 -8.80 7.16
C GLY A 94 -6.41 -8.48 7.49
N LEU A 95 -6.70 -7.99 8.71
CA LEU A 95 -8.04 -7.51 9.06
C LEU A 95 -8.47 -6.34 8.16
N SER A 96 -7.57 -5.40 7.87
CA SER A 96 -7.89 -4.29 6.96
C SER A 96 -8.19 -4.75 5.55
N LEU A 97 -7.50 -5.80 5.06
CA LEU A 97 -7.83 -6.43 3.78
C LEU A 97 -9.20 -7.13 3.82
N LEU A 98 -9.56 -7.78 4.92
CA LEU A 98 -10.89 -8.39 5.11
C LEU A 98 -11.99 -7.32 5.11
N LEU A 99 -11.80 -6.24 5.88
CA LEU A 99 -12.74 -5.12 5.90
C LEU A 99 -12.93 -4.50 4.51
N MET A 100 -11.84 -4.35 3.75
CA MET A 100 -11.91 -3.84 2.39
C MET A 100 -12.64 -4.80 1.45
N ALA A 101 -12.43 -6.10 1.59
CA ALA A 101 -13.15 -7.11 0.80
C ALA A 101 -14.65 -7.08 1.06
N ASP A 102 -15.05 -6.92 2.32
CA ASP A 102 -16.45 -6.96 2.73
C ASP A 102 -17.20 -5.67 2.40
N TYR A 103 -16.55 -4.54 2.58
CA TYR A 103 -17.21 -3.23 2.53
C TYR A 103 -16.74 -2.33 1.38
N GLY A 104 -15.64 -2.66 0.69
CA GLY A 104 -15.00 -1.77 -0.28
C GLY A 104 -15.66 -1.71 -1.65
N ASN A 105 -16.73 -2.47 -1.93
CA ASN A 105 -17.48 -2.41 -3.19
C ASN A 105 -18.17 -1.04 -3.42
N GLN A 106 -18.42 -0.30 -2.35
CA GLN A 106 -19.00 1.03 -2.39
C GLN A 106 -18.04 2.01 -1.72
N PRO A 107 -17.91 3.24 -2.25
CA PRO A 107 -17.10 4.28 -1.63
C PRO A 107 -17.58 4.56 -0.19
N ARG A 108 -16.63 4.60 0.75
CA ARG A 108 -16.89 4.86 2.17
C ARG A 108 -15.83 5.77 2.75
N ASP A 109 -16.21 6.53 3.76
CA ASP A 109 -15.28 7.33 4.55
C ASP A 109 -14.17 6.44 5.15
N ALA A 110 -12.92 6.88 5.09
CA ALA A 110 -11.78 6.17 5.65
C ALA A 110 -11.92 5.89 7.15
N ARG A 111 -12.65 6.77 7.86
CA ARG A 111 -12.98 6.60 9.28
C ARG A 111 -13.75 5.31 9.55
N PHE A 112 -14.64 4.91 8.65
CA PHE A 112 -15.37 3.64 8.77
C PHE A 112 -14.45 2.43 8.93
N TYR A 113 -13.32 2.41 8.21
CA TYR A 113 -12.34 1.33 8.28
C TYR A 113 -11.48 1.42 9.52
N SER A 114 -11.00 2.61 9.87
CA SER A 114 -10.19 2.80 11.06
C SER A 114 -10.95 2.48 12.35
N GLU A 115 -12.21 2.88 12.48
CA GLU A 115 -13.05 2.56 13.64
C GLU A 115 -13.22 1.05 13.81
N ARG A 116 -13.47 0.31 12.72
CA ARG A 116 -13.58 -1.15 12.73
C ARG A 116 -12.26 -1.83 13.04
N TYR A 117 -11.18 -1.32 12.47
CA TYR A 117 -9.85 -1.83 12.79
C TYR A 117 -9.57 -1.71 14.28
N PHE A 118 -9.81 -0.56 14.91
CA PHE A 118 -9.60 -0.35 16.35
C PHE A 118 -10.57 -1.15 17.21
N TYR A 119 -11.82 -1.32 16.79
CA TYR A 119 -12.79 -2.15 17.51
C TYR A 119 -12.32 -3.59 17.66
N HIS A 120 -11.71 -4.15 16.63
CA HIS A 120 -11.21 -5.54 16.62
C HIS A 120 -9.76 -5.69 17.13
N ASN A 121 -9.03 -4.61 17.24
CA ASN A 121 -7.68 -4.61 17.79
C ASN A 121 -7.72 -3.91 19.15
N SER A 122 -7.54 -4.68 20.21
CA SER A 122 -7.51 -4.17 21.60
C SER A 122 -6.35 -3.22 21.88
N HIS A 123 -5.59 -2.82 20.88
CA HIS A 123 -4.47 -1.92 20.96
C HIS A 123 -4.91 -0.47 20.77
N GLY A 124 -5.21 0.18 21.87
CA GLY A 124 -5.20 1.61 21.94
C GLY A 124 -6.53 2.31 21.64
N SER A 125 -6.58 3.49 22.15
CA SER A 125 -7.60 4.49 21.91
C SER A 125 -7.78 4.71 20.41
N SER A 126 -9.01 4.72 19.95
CA SER A 126 -9.40 5.21 18.61
C SER A 126 -9.25 6.74 18.53
N SER A 127 -8.16 7.28 19.07
CA SER A 127 -7.86 8.70 19.01
C SER A 127 -7.76 9.17 17.56
N ARG A 128 -8.03 10.45 17.32
CA ARG A 128 -7.86 11.06 16.00
C ARG A 128 -6.45 10.85 15.43
N TYR A 129 -5.44 10.88 16.30
CA TYR A 129 -4.05 10.64 15.96
C TYR A 129 -3.84 9.19 15.48
N ALA A 130 -4.38 8.21 16.20
CA ALA A 130 -4.30 6.80 15.81
C ALA A 130 -5.05 6.51 14.50
N GLN A 131 -6.23 7.11 14.31
CA GLN A 131 -6.96 7.02 13.04
C GLN A 131 -6.16 7.62 11.87
N HIS A 132 -5.52 8.76 12.08
CA HIS A 132 -4.67 9.38 11.07
C HIS A 132 -3.47 8.48 10.72
N CYS A 133 -2.79 7.92 11.72
CA CYS A 133 -1.71 6.95 11.52
C CYS A 133 -2.17 5.74 10.69
N TYR A 134 -3.29 5.13 11.06
CA TYR A 134 -3.88 4.00 10.33
C TYR A 134 -4.18 4.37 8.87
N ASN A 135 -4.88 5.48 8.65
CA ASN A 135 -5.25 5.93 7.31
C ASN A 135 -4.00 6.17 6.45
N THR A 136 -2.98 6.82 7.01
CA THR A 136 -1.72 7.09 6.30
C THR A 136 -0.98 5.80 5.95
N ARG A 137 -0.80 4.88 6.90
CA ARG A 137 0.00 3.67 6.68
C ARG A 137 -0.74 2.62 5.88
N THR A 138 -1.99 2.33 6.28
CA THR A 138 -2.75 1.18 5.75
C THR A 138 -3.46 1.54 4.46
N LEU A 139 -4.20 2.64 4.45
CA LEU A 139 -5.02 2.98 3.28
C LEU A 139 -4.18 3.70 2.22
N ASP A 140 -3.54 4.82 2.58
CA ASP A 140 -2.79 5.64 1.64
C ASP A 140 -1.50 4.93 1.17
N ARG A 141 -0.57 4.63 2.09
CA ARG A 141 0.76 4.13 1.70
C ARG A 141 0.80 2.68 1.29
N PHE A 142 0.02 1.80 1.93
CA PHE A 142 0.02 0.38 1.59
C PHE A 142 -0.98 0.07 0.49
N MET A 143 -2.28 0.26 0.73
CA MET A 143 -3.29 -0.19 -0.23
C MET A 143 -3.35 0.65 -1.50
N GLN A 144 -3.28 1.98 -1.39
CA GLN A 144 -3.34 2.86 -2.55
C GLN A 144 -2.09 2.73 -3.43
N ASN A 145 -0.87 2.73 -2.85
CA ASN A 145 0.36 2.58 -3.63
C ASN A 145 0.45 1.24 -4.37
N LEU A 146 -0.24 0.22 -3.87
CA LEU A 146 -0.36 -1.07 -4.55
C LEU A 146 -1.54 -1.12 -5.54
N GLY A 147 -2.28 -0.03 -5.68
CA GLY A 147 -3.45 0.03 -6.56
C GLY A 147 -4.63 -0.81 -6.10
N LEU A 148 -4.66 -1.24 -4.82
CA LEU A 148 -5.73 -2.07 -4.27
C LEU A 148 -7.01 -1.29 -4.00
N ILE A 149 -6.89 0.01 -3.75
CA ILE A 149 -8.00 0.92 -3.49
C ILE A 149 -7.87 2.22 -4.28
N THR A 150 -8.98 2.91 -4.48
CA THR A 150 -9.01 4.35 -4.72
C THR A 150 -8.98 5.06 -3.38
N TYR A 151 -8.37 6.23 -3.34
CA TYR A 151 -8.20 7.04 -2.13
C TYR A 151 -8.39 8.50 -2.48
N ASP A 152 -9.63 8.96 -2.40
CA ASP A 152 -10.04 10.27 -2.88
C ASP A 152 -10.13 11.24 -1.70
N LYS A 153 -9.32 12.30 -1.75
CA LYS A 153 -9.32 13.39 -0.77
C LYS A 153 -10.17 14.53 -1.30
N THR A 154 -11.17 14.95 -0.52
CA THR A 154 -11.93 16.15 -0.80
C THR A 154 -11.60 17.21 0.23
N HIS A 155 -11.04 18.33 -0.25
CA HIS A 155 -10.84 19.53 0.53
C HIS A 155 -11.93 20.53 0.19
N ARG A 156 -12.75 20.89 1.19
CA ARG A 156 -13.60 22.08 1.11
C ARG A 156 -13.04 23.12 2.07
N PHE A 157 -12.96 24.35 1.59
CA PHE A 157 -12.45 25.45 2.41
C PHE A 157 -13.25 25.57 3.72
N GLY A 158 -12.55 25.46 4.88
CA GLY A 158 -13.17 25.51 6.19
C GLY A 158 -13.73 24.18 6.75
N GLU A 159 -13.70 23.10 5.97
CA GLU A 159 -14.12 21.76 6.41
C GLU A 159 -12.92 20.86 6.70
N GLN A 160 -13.14 19.81 7.51
CA GLN A 160 -12.13 18.78 7.70
C GLN A 160 -11.94 18.00 6.40
N GLU A 161 -10.70 17.65 6.08
CA GLU A 161 -10.39 16.75 4.96
C GLU A 161 -11.20 15.46 5.08
N GLN A 162 -12.02 15.20 4.09
CA GLN A 162 -12.78 13.96 4.00
C GLN A 162 -12.08 13.03 3.01
N VAL A 163 -11.83 11.81 3.44
CA VAL A 163 -11.18 10.78 2.62
C VAL A 163 -12.18 9.68 2.34
N THR A 164 -12.40 9.42 1.06
CA THR A 164 -13.28 8.33 0.60
C THR A 164 -12.43 7.23 -0.05
N VAL A 165 -12.71 5.99 0.30
CA VAL A 165 -11.99 4.82 -0.21
C VAL A 165 -12.95 3.78 -0.78
N ALA A 166 -12.53 3.11 -1.85
CA ALA A 166 -13.20 1.96 -2.43
C ALA A 166 -12.17 0.96 -2.97
N LYS A 167 -12.48 -0.33 -2.99
CA LYS A 167 -11.58 -1.30 -3.60
C LYS A 167 -11.58 -1.18 -5.12
N THR A 168 -10.42 -1.45 -5.72
CA THR A 168 -10.29 -1.53 -7.18
C THR A 168 -10.55 -2.95 -7.69
N PRO A 169 -10.78 -3.15 -8.99
CA PRO A 169 -10.83 -4.49 -9.59
C PRO A 169 -9.54 -5.31 -9.38
N LEU A 170 -8.39 -4.64 -9.20
CA LEU A 170 -7.13 -5.31 -8.91
C LEU A 170 -7.15 -6.02 -7.56
N PHE A 171 -7.84 -5.45 -6.56
CA PHE A 171 -8.00 -6.07 -5.25
C PHE A 171 -8.57 -7.50 -5.38
N ASP A 172 -9.70 -7.63 -6.08
CA ASP A 172 -10.38 -8.94 -6.24
C ASP A 172 -9.63 -9.90 -7.15
N LYS A 173 -8.84 -9.37 -8.11
CA LYS A 173 -7.99 -10.19 -8.98
C LYS A 173 -6.76 -10.75 -8.25
N LEU A 174 -6.19 -9.98 -7.34
CA LEU A 174 -4.94 -10.31 -6.67
C LEU A 174 -5.15 -11.15 -5.41
N LEU A 175 -6.23 -10.90 -4.66
CA LEU A 175 -6.47 -11.50 -3.35
C LEU A 175 -7.63 -12.48 -3.40
N ALA A 176 -7.41 -13.68 -2.86
CA ALA A 176 -8.48 -14.61 -2.53
C ALA A 176 -8.64 -14.67 -1.02
N ILE A 177 -9.85 -14.44 -0.55
CA ILE A 177 -10.17 -14.42 0.87
C ILE A 177 -10.99 -15.65 1.19
N ASP A 178 -10.41 -16.54 1.98
CA ASP A 178 -11.13 -17.69 2.54
C ASP A 178 -11.72 -17.31 3.89
N ARG A 179 -13.02 -17.06 3.89
CA ARG A 179 -13.75 -16.64 5.10
C ARG A 179 -13.86 -17.74 6.16
N ASN A 180 -13.85 -19.01 5.75
CA ASN A 180 -13.99 -20.12 6.67
C ASN A 180 -12.76 -20.31 7.56
N PHE A 181 -11.60 -19.98 7.03
CA PHE A 181 -10.31 -20.14 7.73
C PHE A 181 -9.65 -18.82 8.09
N GLY A 182 -10.27 -17.67 7.81
CA GLY A 182 -9.65 -16.35 8.01
C GLY A 182 -8.34 -16.18 7.23
N LYS A 183 -8.15 -16.94 6.16
CA LYS A 183 -6.93 -16.91 5.34
C LYS A 183 -7.08 -15.97 4.18
N ILE A 184 -6.06 -15.15 3.97
CA ILE A 184 -5.89 -14.35 2.77
C ILE A 184 -4.80 -15.00 1.95
N SER A 185 -5.10 -15.32 0.71
CA SER A 185 -4.13 -15.88 -0.23
C SER A 185 -4.10 -15.08 -1.52
N TYR A 186 -2.99 -15.19 -2.25
CA TYR A 186 -2.87 -14.63 -3.59
C TYR A 186 -3.52 -15.57 -4.58
N ARG A 187 -4.35 -15.04 -5.47
CA ARG A 187 -4.90 -15.82 -6.56
C ARG A 187 -3.77 -16.26 -7.50
N ALA A 188 -3.70 -17.55 -7.77
CA ALA A 188 -2.90 -18.05 -8.88
C ALA A 188 -3.63 -17.72 -10.18
N GLU A 189 -2.89 -17.35 -11.24
CA GLU A 189 -3.49 -17.26 -12.58
C GLU A 189 -4.11 -18.60 -12.94
N THR A 190 -5.41 -18.62 -13.15
CA THR A 190 -6.04 -19.67 -13.93
C THR A 190 -5.61 -19.44 -15.38
N LYS A 191 -4.95 -20.44 -16.00
CA LYS A 191 -4.48 -20.46 -17.41
C LYS A 191 -5.58 -20.26 -18.46
N ALA A 192 -6.73 -19.71 -18.13
CA ALA A 192 -7.94 -19.70 -18.97
C ALA A 192 -8.29 -18.34 -19.57
N GLU A 193 -7.46 -17.31 -19.46
CA GLU A 193 -7.74 -16.00 -20.09
C GLU A 193 -6.62 -15.50 -21.01
N ALA A 194 -5.93 -16.43 -21.69
CA ALA A 194 -5.04 -16.12 -22.79
C ALA A 194 -5.64 -16.71 -24.09
N LEU A 195 -6.66 -16.05 -24.62
CA LEU A 195 -7.12 -16.14 -26.02
C LEU A 195 -7.61 -14.79 -26.46
#